data_fade6b92a54658385aa1cf5c45e5143f
#
_entry.id   fade6b92a54658385aa1cf5c45e5143f
#
_cell.length_a   1.000
_cell.length_b   1.000
_cell.length_c   1.000
_cell.angle_alpha   90.00
_cell.angle_beta   90.00
_cell.angle_gamma   90.00
#
_symmetry.space_group_name_H-M   'P 1'
#
loop_
_entity.id
_entity.type
_entity.pdbx_description
1 polymer ?
#
loop_
_entity_poly.entity_id
_entity_poly.type
_entity_poly.pdbx_seq_one_letter_code
_entity_poly.pdbx_strand_id
1 'polypeptide(L)'
;MTNIYIIIILILILATFVVVFLLAQSKQIKKRRQSLMLSVFPQEWQDILEKNFPLYKKLPDSVKKTLHGYINVFMDEKTFEACGGLEELTEEMCVTIAGQACLLLVNGRCGFYDKLTTILVYPDMYNAEQKQNKDGTVASGGSRLGESWEQGTIVLSWKHTLRGPAITNDGQNLVIHEFAHQLDQWDGAADGAPLKGFDEAHKDWSKNFQEAYIQHAKRFKKGRKLVIDEYGATNPAEFFAVATETFFEKPKALLRRYPAIYNELKSFYKLDPIDW
;
A
#
# COMPACT_ATOMS: atom_id res chain seq x y z
N MET A 1 45.35 31.68 7.94
CA MET A 1 44.30 31.32 8.93
C MET A 1 42.97 32.01 8.66
N THR A 2 42.91 33.28 8.36
CA THR A 2 41.68 34.10 8.13
C THR A 2 40.77 33.52 7.04
N ASN A 3 41.29 33.01 5.93
CA ASN A 3 40.50 32.46 4.82
C ASN A 3 39.75 31.15 5.21
N ILE A 4 40.32 30.34 6.11
CA ILE A 4 39.66 29.10 6.58
C ILE A 4 38.42 29.42 7.42
N TYR A 5 38.51 30.42 8.31
CA TYR A 5 37.35 30.84 9.11
C TYR A 5 36.22 31.41 8.25
N ILE A 6 36.54 32.17 7.21
CA ILE A 6 35.55 32.70 6.27
C ILE A 6 34.85 31.57 5.54
N ILE A 7 35.58 30.56 5.06
CA ILE A 7 35.00 29.40 4.39
C ILE A 7 34.06 28.61 5.35
N ILE A 8 34.49 28.37 6.59
CA ILE A 8 33.66 27.70 7.58
C ILE A 8 32.35 28.47 7.85
N ILE A 9 32.44 29.79 8.01
CA ILE A 9 31.27 30.64 8.22
C ILE A 9 30.30 30.54 7.03
N LEU A 10 30.79 30.60 5.80
CA LEU A 10 29.98 30.49 4.60
C LEU A 10 29.27 29.11 4.51
N ILE A 11 29.99 28.03 4.84
CA ILE A 11 29.40 26.67 4.89
C ILE A 11 28.28 26.60 5.94
N LEU A 12 28.49 27.17 7.13
CA LEU A 12 27.47 27.18 8.20
C LEU A 12 26.23 28.01 7.80
N ILE A 13 26.44 29.16 7.13
CA ILE A 13 25.31 29.97 6.63
C ILE A 13 24.53 29.19 5.57
N LEU A 14 25.20 28.55 4.62
CA LEU A 14 24.56 27.73 3.59
C LEU A 14 23.80 26.55 4.20
N ALA A 15 24.40 25.81 5.14
CA ALA A 15 23.78 24.72 5.85
C ALA A 15 22.50 25.18 6.60
N THR A 16 22.59 26.31 7.31
CA THR A 16 21.45 26.91 8.01
C THR A 16 20.34 27.28 7.03
N PHE A 17 20.67 27.89 5.91
CA PHE A 17 19.70 28.24 4.86
C PHE A 17 18.99 26.98 4.31
N VAL A 18 19.76 25.93 4.00
CA VAL A 18 19.19 24.64 3.53
C VAL A 18 18.25 24.04 4.56
N VAL A 19 18.63 24.01 5.84
CA VAL A 19 17.78 23.50 6.91
C VAL A 19 16.48 24.30 7.03
N VAL A 20 16.57 25.64 7.05
CA VAL A 20 15.38 26.51 7.13
C VAL A 20 14.48 26.30 5.91
N PHE A 21 15.04 26.18 4.73
CA PHE A 21 14.31 25.92 3.48
C PHE A 21 13.56 24.58 3.54
N LEU A 22 14.23 23.50 3.96
CA LEU A 22 13.62 22.15 4.11
C LEU A 22 12.50 22.15 5.15
N LEU A 23 12.69 22.84 6.28
CA LEU A 23 11.65 22.99 7.30
C LEU A 23 10.44 23.77 6.78
N ALA A 24 10.66 24.83 6.01
CA ALA A 24 9.59 25.61 5.40
C ALA A 24 8.80 24.77 4.38
N GLN A 25 9.49 24.02 3.51
CA GLN A 25 8.84 23.07 2.58
C GLN A 25 8.02 22.02 3.31
N SER A 26 8.59 21.37 4.34
CA SER A 26 7.88 20.37 5.14
C SER A 26 6.61 20.95 5.79
N LYS A 27 6.67 22.18 6.30
CA LYS A 27 5.51 22.88 6.86
C LYS A 27 4.45 23.18 5.80
N GLN A 28 4.87 23.57 4.60
CA GLN A 28 3.96 23.85 3.48
C GLN A 28 3.25 22.57 3.02
N ILE A 29 3.97 21.45 2.87
CA ILE A 29 3.39 20.15 2.52
C ILE A 29 2.36 19.72 3.56
N LYS A 30 2.70 19.80 4.86
CA LYS A 30 1.75 19.47 5.94
C LYS A 30 0.49 20.32 5.90
N LYS A 31 0.63 21.64 5.66
CA LYS A 31 -0.52 22.55 5.55
C LYS A 31 -1.40 22.22 4.34
N ARG A 32 -0.78 21.90 3.17
CA ARG A 32 -1.50 21.48 1.96
C ARG A 32 -2.28 20.20 2.20
N ARG A 33 -1.62 19.15 2.74
CA ARG A 33 -2.28 17.88 3.11
C ARG A 33 -3.46 18.10 4.05
N GLN A 34 -3.29 18.92 5.09
CA GLN A 34 -4.37 19.23 6.02
C GLN A 34 -5.55 19.91 5.34
N SER A 35 -5.30 20.82 4.40
CA SER A 35 -6.35 21.48 3.60
C SER A 35 -7.08 20.46 2.73
N LEU A 36 -6.35 19.57 2.05
CA LEU A 36 -6.92 18.52 1.18
C LEU A 36 -7.72 17.48 1.98
N MET A 37 -7.24 17.09 3.16
CA MET A 37 -7.97 16.18 4.06
C MET A 37 -9.34 16.72 4.50
N LEU A 38 -9.53 18.03 4.48
CA LEU A 38 -10.75 18.72 4.87
C LEU A 38 -11.57 19.25 3.66
N SER A 39 -11.06 19.11 2.47
CA SER A 39 -11.75 19.58 1.25
C SER A 39 -12.96 18.71 0.93
N VAL A 40 -13.89 19.28 0.18
CA VAL A 40 -15.07 18.57 -0.30
C VAL A 40 -14.65 17.42 -1.20
N PHE A 41 -15.24 16.26 -0.99
CA PHE A 41 -15.04 15.10 -1.84
C PHE A 41 -16.02 15.17 -3.03
N PRO A 42 -15.56 15.06 -4.28
CA PRO A 42 -16.43 15.14 -5.45
C PRO A 42 -17.47 14.01 -5.46
N GLN A 43 -18.71 14.34 -5.84
CA GLN A 43 -19.78 13.35 -5.94
C GLN A 43 -19.46 12.29 -7.00
N GLU A 44 -18.88 12.70 -8.11
CA GLU A 44 -18.45 11.81 -9.20
C GLU A 44 -17.45 10.76 -8.70
N TRP A 45 -16.56 11.13 -7.79
CA TRP A 45 -15.60 10.18 -7.18
C TRP A 45 -16.29 9.21 -6.23
N GLN A 46 -17.29 9.69 -5.50
CA GLN A 46 -18.10 8.81 -4.66
C GLN A 46 -18.85 7.78 -5.50
N ASP A 47 -19.47 8.21 -6.61
CA ASP A 47 -20.20 7.33 -7.53
C ASP A 47 -19.27 6.26 -8.14
N ILE A 48 -18.04 6.64 -8.50
CA ILE A 48 -17.01 5.72 -8.98
C ILE A 48 -16.66 4.67 -7.91
N LEU A 49 -16.45 5.10 -6.66
CA LEU A 49 -16.15 4.18 -5.57
C LEU A 49 -17.32 3.23 -5.28
N GLU A 50 -18.55 3.72 -5.31
CA GLU A 50 -19.75 2.91 -5.14
C GLU A 50 -19.93 1.87 -6.25
N LYS A 51 -19.52 2.21 -7.48
CA LYS A 51 -19.57 1.31 -8.63
C LYS A 51 -18.48 0.23 -8.57
N ASN A 52 -17.23 0.63 -8.35
CA ASN A 52 -16.06 -0.20 -8.57
C ASN A 52 -15.44 -0.81 -7.30
N PHE A 53 -15.84 -0.34 -6.11
CA PHE A 53 -15.31 -0.80 -4.84
C PHE A 53 -16.45 -1.18 -3.86
N PRO A 54 -17.07 -2.36 -3.98
CA PRO A 54 -18.22 -2.78 -3.18
C PRO A 54 -18.01 -2.69 -1.67
N LEU A 55 -16.77 -2.89 -1.19
CA LEU A 55 -16.41 -2.74 0.22
C LEU A 55 -16.66 -1.31 0.71
N TYR A 56 -16.46 -0.30 -0.14
CA TYR A 56 -16.72 1.10 0.19
C TYR A 56 -18.16 1.34 0.67
N LYS A 57 -19.16 0.66 0.07
CA LYS A 57 -20.57 0.79 0.49
C LYS A 57 -20.82 0.37 1.93
N LYS A 58 -20.01 -0.57 2.42
CA LYS A 58 -20.14 -1.14 3.75
C LYS A 58 -19.38 -0.37 4.83
N LEU A 59 -18.51 0.58 4.43
CA LEU A 59 -17.72 1.34 5.39
C LEU A 59 -18.61 2.25 6.25
N PRO A 60 -18.35 2.37 7.55
CA PRO A 60 -18.96 3.38 8.39
C PRO A 60 -18.68 4.80 7.88
N ASP A 61 -19.62 5.74 8.08
CA ASP A 61 -19.48 7.11 7.57
C ASP A 61 -18.23 7.83 8.09
N SER A 62 -17.83 7.55 9.34
CA SER A 62 -16.59 8.08 9.89
C SER A 62 -15.34 7.61 9.15
N VAL A 63 -15.34 6.34 8.71
CA VAL A 63 -14.26 5.76 7.90
C VAL A 63 -14.28 6.34 6.49
N LYS A 64 -15.46 6.44 5.87
CA LYS A 64 -15.62 7.08 4.54
C LYS A 64 -15.08 8.51 4.55
N LYS A 65 -15.46 9.31 5.56
CA LYS A 65 -14.97 10.69 5.67
C LYS A 65 -13.44 10.77 5.74
N THR A 66 -12.82 9.90 6.50
CA THR A 66 -11.36 9.83 6.60
C THR A 66 -10.74 9.38 5.29
N LEU A 67 -11.31 8.34 4.67
CA LEU A 67 -10.89 7.81 3.37
C LEU A 67 -10.93 8.88 2.28
N HIS A 68 -12.01 9.67 2.21
CA HIS A 68 -12.14 10.79 1.26
C HIS A 68 -10.98 11.77 1.38
N GLY A 69 -10.62 12.16 2.59
CA GLY A 69 -9.46 13.03 2.82
C GLY A 69 -8.16 12.43 2.29
N TYR A 70 -7.90 11.13 2.57
CA TYR A 70 -6.73 10.44 2.04
C TYR A 70 -6.73 10.36 0.52
N ILE A 71 -7.88 10.09 -0.12
CA ILE A 71 -8.00 10.08 -1.57
C ILE A 71 -7.70 11.46 -2.16
N ASN A 72 -8.23 12.54 -1.57
CA ASN A 72 -7.93 13.90 -2.02
C ASN A 72 -6.42 14.20 -2.03
N VAL A 73 -5.69 13.79 -0.97
CA VAL A 73 -4.24 13.93 -0.91
C VAL A 73 -3.55 13.04 -1.92
N PHE A 74 -3.99 11.79 -2.07
CA PHE A 74 -3.40 10.82 -2.98
C PHE A 74 -3.49 11.27 -4.43
N MET A 75 -4.65 11.74 -4.85
CA MET A 75 -4.90 12.26 -6.20
C MET A 75 -4.11 13.54 -6.51
N ASP A 76 -3.81 14.34 -5.48
CA ASP A 76 -3.00 15.56 -5.59
C ASP A 76 -1.48 15.26 -5.69
N GLU A 77 -1.00 14.22 -5.00
CA GLU A 77 0.43 13.97 -4.85
C GLU A 77 0.98 12.86 -5.75
N LYS A 78 0.14 11.93 -6.22
CA LYS A 78 0.63 10.78 -7.01
C LYS A 78 0.43 11.00 -8.49
N THR A 79 1.43 10.61 -9.27
CA THR A 79 1.37 10.63 -10.73
C THR A 79 0.89 9.27 -11.23
N PHE A 80 -0.08 9.29 -12.13
CA PHE A 80 -0.54 8.08 -12.81
C PHE A 80 -0.09 8.12 -14.26
N GLU A 81 0.41 7.00 -14.79
CA GLU A 81 0.90 6.89 -16.15
C GLU A 81 0.27 5.70 -16.87
N ALA A 82 -0.28 5.95 -18.07
CA ALA A 82 -0.81 4.91 -18.93
C ALA A 82 0.33 4.14 -19.61
N CYS A 83 0.29 2.82 -19.54
CA CYS A 83 1.32 1.94 -20.08
C CYS A 83 0.72 0.79 -20.89
N GLY A 84 1.55 0.10 -21.67
CA GLY A 84 1.20 -1.17 -22.32
C GLY A 84 0.07 -1.06 -23.35
N GLY A 85 -0.04 0.06 -24.06
CA GLY A 85 -1.09 0.30 -25.08
C GLY A 85 -2.39 0.88 -24.52
N LEU A 86 -2.42 1.26 -23.25
CA LEU A 86 -3.50 2.07 -22.71
C LEU A 86 -3.35 3.49 -23.27
N GLU A 87 -4.36 3.99 -23.99
CA GLU A 87 -4.25 5.28 -24.68
C GLU A 87 -4.23 6.45 -23.68
N GLU A 88 -5.08 6.38 -22.66
CA GLU A 88 -5.18 7.41 -21.62
C GLU A 88 -5.69 6.81 -20.31
N LEU A 89 -5.42 7.50 -19.21
CA LEU A 89 -5.96 7.17 -17.89
C LEU A 89 -7.23 7.98 -17.66
N THR A 90 -8.31 7.27 -17.36
CA THR A 90 -9.55 7.92 -16.95
C THR A 90 -9.52 8.25 -15.46
N GLU A 91 -10.29 9.24 -15.06
CA GLU A 91 -10.49 9.58 -13.65
C GLU A 91 -11.07 8.38 -12.87
N GLU A 92 -11.93 7.57 -13.51
CA GLU A 92 -12.44 6.31 -12.96
C GLU A 92 -11.32 5.36 -12.55
N MET A 93 -10.29 5.20 -13.37
CA MET A 93 -9.13 4.36 -13.06
C MET A 93 -8.38 4.87 -11.83
N CYS A 94 -8.05 6.16 -11.84
CA CYS A 94 -7.27 6.78 -10.76
C CYS A 94 -8.02 6.73 -9.42
N VAL A 95 -9.30 7.09 -9.40
CA VAL A 95 -10.14 7.09 -8.19
C VAL A 95 -10.36 5.67 -7.66
N THR A 96 -10.58 4.69 -8.56
CA THR A 96 -10.74 3.28 -8.17
C THR A 96 -9.49 2.73 -7.48
N ILE A 97 -8.30 3.04 -7.99
CA ILE A 97 -7.02 2.68 -7.39
C ILE A 97 -6.84 3.41 -6.05
N ALA A 98 -7.03 4.74 -6.04
CA ALA A 98 -6.87 5.56 -4.86
C ALA A 98 -7.79 5.11 -3.70
N GLY A 99 -9.04 4.75 -3.99
CA GLY A 99 -10.00 4.28 -3.00
C GLY A 99 -9.53 3.01 -2.27
N GLN A 100 -9.04 2.03 -3.01
CA GLN A 100 -8.54 0.78 -2.44
C GLN A 100 -7.21 0.99 -1.69
N ALA A 101 -6.28 1.74 -2.27
CA ALA A 101 -5.00 2.05 -1.68
C ALA A 101 -5.13 2.83 -0.35
N CYS A 102 -5.95 3.88 -0.36
CA CYS A 102 -6.13 4.75 0.80
C CYS A 102 -6.92 4.11 1.95
N LEU A 103 -7.66 3.03 1.70
CA LEU A 103 -8.31 2.28 2.78
C LEU A 103 -7.27 1.79 3.81
N LEU A 104 -6.08 1.44 3.37
CA LEU A 104 -4.99 0.98 4.25
C LEU A 104 -4.39 2.11 5.12
N LEU A 105 -4.67 3.38 4.80
CA LEU A 105 -4.13 4.56 5.50
C LEU A 105 -5.07 5.16 6.55
N VAL A 106 -6.35 4.76 6.61
CA VAL A 106 -7.36 5.42 7.45
C VAL A 106 -7.06 5.36 8.95
N ASN A 107 -6.11 4.53 9.37
CA ASN A 107 -5.60 4.48 10.75
C ASN A 107 -4.80 5.71 11.17
N GLY A 108 -4.36 6.54 10.22
CA GLY A 108 -3.57 7.75 10.43
C GLY A 108 -2.10 7.54 10.84
N ARG A 109 -1.60 6.29 10.79
CA ARG A 109 -0.23 5.95 11.27
C ARG A 109 0.81 5.88 10.16
N CYS A 110 0.40 5.53 8.93
CA CYS A 110 1.33 5.17 7.86
C CYS A 110 1.60 6.32 6.87
N GLY A 111 1.37 7.58 7.26
CA GLY A 111 1.62 8.73 6.38
C GLY A 111 0.71 8.76 5.16
N PHE A 112 1.28 9.08 3.99
CA PHE A 112 0.57 9.24 2.71
C PHE A 112 1.30 8.49 1.57
N TYR A 113 1.92 7.36 1.87
CA TYR A 113 2.83 6.68 0.94
C TYR A 113 3.92 7.63 0.43
N ASP A 114 4.66 8.25 1.37
CA ASP A 114 5.59 9.35 1.09
C ASP A 114 6.71 8.97 0.12
N LYS A 115 7.08 7.70 0.02
CA LYS A 115 8.09 7.20 -0.91
C LYS A 115 7.53 6.89 -2.30
N LEU A 116 6.21 6.68 -2.42
CA LEU A 116 5.55 6.40 -3.68
C LEU A 116 5.30 7.70 -4.44
N THR A 117 5.71 7.75 -5.69
CA THR A 117 5.51 8.88 -6.59
C THR A 117 4.62 8.53 -7.79
N THR A 118 4.79 7.34 -8.33
CA THR A 118 4.22 6.98 -9.64
C THR A 118 3.47 5.65 -9.60
N ILE A 119 2.30 5.62 -10.24
CA ILE A 119 1.51 4.43 -10.47
C ILE A 119 1.42 4.20 -11.99
N LEU A 120 2.03 3.11 -12.46
CA LEU A 120 1.96 2.68 -13.85
C LEU A 120 0.77 1.74 -14.03
N VAL A 121 -0.13 2.08 -14.95
CA VAL A 121 -1.35 1.31 -15.19
C VAL A 121 -1.31 0.67 -16.57
N TYR A 122 -1.36 -0.66 -16.60
CA TYR A 122 -1.45 -1.48 -17.80
C TYR A 122 -2.89 -1.96 -18.02
N PRO A 123 -3.35 -2.17 -19.25
CA PRO A 123 -4.71 -2.67 -19.52
C PRO A 123 -4.95 -4.07 -18.94
N ASP A 124 -3.98 -4.96 -19.04
CA ASP A 124 -4.01 -6.35 -18.56
C ASP A 124 -2.64 -6.76 -17.98
N MET A 125 -2.41 -8.04 -17.76
CA MET A 125 -1.10 -8.56 -17.35
C MET A 125 -0.01 -8.07 -18.29
N TYR A 126 1.11 -7.63 -17.74
CA TYR A 126 2.28 -7.30 -18.53
C TYR A 126 3.38 -8.36 -18.32
N ASN A 127 4.11 -8.63 -19.40
CA ASN A 127 5.31 -9.46 -19.32
C ASN A 127 6.49 -8.53 -18.99
N ALA A 128 7.04 -8.64 -17.80
CA ALA A 128 8.32 -8.02 -17.53
C ALA A 128 9.35 -8.63 -18.50
N GLU A 129 9.90 -7.81 -19.41
CA GLU A 129 10.98 -8.26 -20.29
C GLU A 129 12.08 -8.88 -19.45
N GLN A 130 12.60 -10.03 -19.89
CA GLN A 130 13.73 -10.68 -19.25
C GLN A 130 14.93 -9.72 -19.29
N LYS A 131 15.17 -8.98 -18.21
CA LYS A 131 16.42 -8.24 -18.06
C LYS A 131 17.53 -9.29 -17.85
N GLN A 132 18.32 -9.54 -18.90
CA GLN A 132 19.60 -10.20 -18.72
C GLN A 132 20.47 -9.32 -17.80
N ASN A 133 20.77 -9.84 -16.63
CA ASN A 133 21.76 -9.23 -15.76
C ASN A 133 23.13 -9.27 -16.46
N LYS A 134 24.00 -8.31 -16.16
CA LYS A 134 25.36 -8.23 -16.74
C LYS A 134 26.23 -9.46 -16.48
N ASP A 135 25.81 -10.35 -15.57
CA ASP A 135 26.45 -11.62 -15.21
C ASP A 135 25.88 -12.84 -15.97
N GLY A 136 24.99 -12.63 -16.93
CA GLY A 136 24.41 -13.70 -17.75
C GLY A 136 23.28 -14.49 -17.07
N THR A 137 22.89 -14.18 -15.85
CA THR A 137 21.74 -14.79 -15.19
C THR A 137 20.44 -14.17 -15.72
N VAL A 138 19.49 -15.01 -16.08
CA VAL A 138 18.15 -14.59 -16.55
C VAL A 138 17.26 -14.51 -15.31
N ALA A 139 16.90 -13.30 -14.88
CA ALA A 139 15.78 -13.15 -13.97
C ALA A 139 14.53 -13.68 -14.70
N SER A 140 13.84 -14.67 -14.13
CA SER A 140 12.69 -15.29 -14.77
C SER A 140 11.60 -14.23 -14.99
N GLY A 141 11.46 -13.77 -16.23
CA GLY A 141 10.35 -12.93 -16.65
C GLY A 141 9.07 -13.75 -16.60
N GLY A 142 8.27 -13.57 -15.55
CA GLY A 142 6.91 -14.10 -15.46
C GLY A 142 5.90 -13.04 -15.88
N SER A 143 4.72 -13.48 -16.29
CA SER A 143 3.57 -12.58 -16.43
C SER A 143 3.21 -12.02 -15.05
N ARG A 144 3.16 -10.68 -14.89
CA ARG A 144 2.91 -10.01 -13.62
C ARG A 144 1.60 -9.25 -13.64
N LEU A 145 0.85 -9.37 -12.55
CA LEU A 145 -0.41 -8.65 -12.33
C LEU A 145 -0.16 -7.28 -11.71
N GLY A 146 0.81 -7.20 -10.82
CA GLY A 146 1.26 -6.01 -10.13
C GLY A 146 2.70 -6.16 -9.65
N GLU A 147 3.32 -5.08 -9.29
CA GLU A 147 4.67 -5.05 -8.74
C GLU A 147 4.89 -3.75 -7.94
N SER A 148 5.46 -3.87 -6.76
CA SER A 148 5.91 -2.74 -5.96
C SER A 148 7.43 -2.61 -6.10
N TRP A 149 7.88 -1.50 -6.68
CA TRP A 149 9.30 -1.26 -6.92
C TRP A 149 9.91 -0.42 -5.81
N GLU A 150 11.12 -0.77 -5.36
CA GLU A 150 11.86 -0.04 -4.32
C GLU A 150 12.08 1.45 -4.64
N GLN A 151 11.93 1.85 -5.90
CA GLN A 151 12.18 3.22 -6.38
C GLN A 151 10.95 4.12 -6.41
N GLY A 152 9.91 3.82 -5.61
CA GLY A 152 8.74 4.70 -5.51
C GLY A 152 7.74 4.56 -6.66
N THR A 153 7.70 3.41 -7.30
CA THR A 153 6.78 3.10 -8.41
C THR A 153 6.00 1.83 -8.11
N ILE A 154 4.70 1.84 -8.39
CA ILE A 154 3.83 0.66 -8.40
C ILE A 154 3.35 0.42 -9.83
N VAL A 155 3.25 -0.85 -10.21
CA VAL A 155 2.69 -1.28 -11.50
C VAL A 155 1.40 -2.05 -11.24
N LEU A 156 0.31 -1.66 -11.91
CA LEU A 156 -1.01 -2.28 -11.75
C LEU A 156 -1.62 -2.67 -13.09
N SER A 157 -2.32 -3.80 -13.10
CA SER A 157 -3.20 -4.18 -14.20
C SER A 157 -4.61 -3.63 -13.93
N TRP A 158 -5.13 -2.80 -14.83
CA TRP A 158 -6.50 -2.26 -14.71
C TRP A 158 -7.57 -3.36 -14.63
N LYS A 159 -7.46 -4.35 -15.48
CA LYS A 159 -8.39 -5.51 -15.46
C LYS A 159 -8.43 -6.20 -14.09
N HIS A 160 -7.28 -6.38 -13.46
CA HIS A 160 -7.19 -7.04 -12.14
C HIS A 160 -7.54 -6.08 -11.00
N THR A 161 -7.29 -4.79 -11.17
CA THR A 161 -7.75 -3.73 -10.25
C THR A 161 -9.28 -3.70 -10.13
N LEU A 162 -10.00 -3.95 -11.23
CA LEU A 162 -11.47 -4.06 -11.21
C LEU A 162 -11.95 -5.42 -10.71
N ARG A 163 -11.22 -6.50 -11.07
CA ARG A 163 -11.63 -7.87 -10.73
C ARG A 163 -11.58 -8.13 -9.22
N GLY A 164 -10.50 -7.69 -8.56
CA GLY A 164 -10.30 -7.93 -7.12
C GLY A 164 -11.55 -7.56 -6.31
N PRO A 165 -11.95 -6.29 -6.26
CA PRO A 165 -13.10 -5.86 -5.47
C PRO A 165 -14.45 -6.39 -6.00
N ALA A 166 -14.55 -6.75 -7.29
CA ALA A 166 -15.80 -7.27 -7.87
C ALA A 166 -16.14 -8.70 -7.41
N ILE A 167 -15.11 -9.51 -7.11
CA ILE A 167 -15.27 -10.87 -6.60
C ILE A 167 -15.06 -10.87 -5.09
N THR A 168 -16.07 -10.40 -4.37
CA THR A 168 -16.04 -10.40 -2.91
C THR A 168 -15.93 -11.82 -2.35
N ASN A 169 -15.10 -12.03 -1.36
CA ASN A 169 -14.86 -13.30 -0.66
C ASN A 169 -13.94 -14.32 -1.37
N ASP A 170 -13.19 -13.94 -2.39
CA ASP A 170 -12.11 -14.81 -2.91
C ASP A 170 -10.76 -14.54 -2.22
N GLY A 171 -10.62 -13.39 -1.55
CA GLY A 171 -9.43 -12.97 -0.80
C GLY A 171 -8.29 -12.54 -1.71
N GLN A 172 -8.61 -12.05 -2.91
CA GLN A 172 -7.65 -11.56 -3.90
C GLN A 172 -7.99 -10.12 -4.28
N ASN A 173 -7.10 -9.20 -3.96
CA ASN A 173 -7.23 -7.80 -4.33
C ASN A 173 -5.85 -7.20 -4.64
N LEU A 174 -5.55 -7.07 -5.94
CA LEU A 174 -4.26 -6.61 -6.42
C LEU A 174 -3.84 -5.27 -5.81
N VAL A 175 -4.74 -4.29 -5.73
CA VAL A 175 -4.39 -2.97 -5.20
C VAL A 175 -4.06 -3.06 -3.71
N ILE A 176 -4.88 -3.75 -2.93
CA ILE A 176 -4.61 -3.98 -1.50
C ILE A 176 -3.27 -4.69 -1.32
N HIS A 177 -2.97 -5.69 -2.16
CA HIS A 177 -1.71 -6.44 -2.15
C HIS A 177 -0.49 -5.54 -2.32
N GLU A 178 -0.44 -4.81 -3.44
CA GLU A 178 0.70 -3.95 -3.78
C GLU A 178 0.88 -2.79 -2.77
N PHE A 179 -0.22 -2.24 -2.30
CA PHE A 179 -0.15 -1.18 -1.30
C PHE A 179 0.15 -1.69 0.12
N ALA A 180 -0.12 -2.95 0.43
CA ALA A 180 0.39 -3.58 1.64
C ALA A 180 1.93 -3.68 1.60
N HIS A 181 2.53 -4.02 0.45
CA HIS A 181 3.99 -3.98 0.29
C HIS A 181 4.56 -2.57 0.48
N GLN A 182 3.86 -1.51 0.05
CA GLN A 182 4.29 -0.14 0.33
C GLN A 182 4.31 0.18 1.82
N LEU A 183 3.39 -0.40 2.60
CA LEU A 183 3.42 -0.26 4.06
C LEU A 183 4.56 -1.06 4.68
N ASP A 184 4.80 -2.27 4.20
CA ASP A 184 5.90 -3.13 4.69
C ASP A 184 7.28 -2.50 4.43
N GLN A 185 7.44 -1.83 3.27
CA GLN A 185 8.67 -1.15 2.88
C GLN A 185 8.86 0.25 3.51
N TRP A 186 7.91 0.71 4.31
CA TRP A 186 7.95 2.06 4.86
C TRP A 186 9.18 2.32 5.74
N ASP A 187 9.61 1.35 6.52
CA ASP A 187 10.81 1.41 7.35
C ASP A 187 12.12 1.00 6.62
N GLY A 188 12.01 0.61 5.34
CA GLY A 188 13.12 0.22 4.47
C GLY A 188 13.37 -1.28 4.37
N ALA A 189 12.58 -2.12 5.06
CA ALA A 189 12.65 -3.57 4.95
C ALA A 189 11.33 -4.12 4.37
N ALA A 190 11.41 -5.15 3.54
CA ALA A 190 10.26 -5.90 3.04
C ALA A 190 10.27 -7.26 3.73
N ASP A 191 9.86 -7.32 5.00
CA ASP A 191 9.97 -8.52 5.82
C ASP A 191 8.66 -8.98 6.48
N GLY A 192 7.52 -8.36 6.08
CA GLY A 192 6.21 -8.65 6.63
C GLY A 192 5.96 -8.02 8.00
N ALA A 193 6.77 -7.03 8.39
CA ALA A 193 6.67 -6.36 9.68
C ALA A 193 6.65 -4.83 9.55
N PRO A 194 5.56 -4.24 9.04
CA PRO A 194 5.46 -2.79 8.77
C PRO A 194 5.54 -1.90 10.01
N LEU A 195 5.85 -2.49 11.18
CA LEU A 195 5.75 -1.86 12.50
C LEU A 195 7.08 -1.76 13.25
N LYS A 196 8.23 -1.85 12.59
CA LYS A 196 9.51 -1.66 13.29
C LYS A 196 9.57 -0.30 13.98
N GLY A 197 9.49 -0.31 15.32
CA GLY A 197 9.51 0.91 16.15
C GLY A 197 8.15 1.40 16.64
N PHE A 198 7.07 0.66 16.42
CA PHE A 198 5.74 0.96 16.94
C PHE A 198 5.47 0.28 18.29
N ASP A 199 4.55 0.89 19.03
CA ASP A 199 3.98 0.63 20.35
C ASP A 199 4.11 -0.80 20.92
N GLU A 200 4.11 -0.89 22.28
CA GLU A 200 3.90 -2.14 23.03
C GLU A 200 2.67 -2.96 22.59
N ALA A 201 1.66 -2.29 21.99
CA ALA A 201 0.46 -2.94 21.43
C ALA A 201 0.77 -3.96 20.33
N HIS A 202 1.93 -3.88 19.69
CA HIS A 202 2.34 -4.75 18.58
C HIS A 202 3.63 -5.56 18.89
N LYS A 203 4.00 -5.67 20.16
CA LYS A 203 5.19 -6.41 20.59
C LYS A 203 5.21 -7.88 20.14
N ASP A 204 4.03 -8.46 19.96
CA ASP A 204 3.88 -9.85 19.54
C ASP A 204 3.73 -10.02 18.01
N TRP A 205 3.72 -8.93 17.23
CA TRP A 205 3.52 -8.95 15.78
C TRP A 205 4.46 -9.93 15.08
N SER A 206 5.76 -9.73 15.21
CA SER A 206 6.75 -10.55 14.51
C SER A 206 6.61 -12.03 14.87
N LYS A 207 6.36 -12.34 16.15
CA LYS A 207 6.11 -13.70 16.63
C LYS A 207 4.84 -14.29 16.00
N ASN A 208 3.72 -13.58 16.09
CA ASN A 208 2.43 -14.04 15.59
C ASN A 208 2.46 -14.25 14.08
N PHE A 209 3.05 -13.31 13.32
CA PHE A 209 3.18 -13.43 11.87
C PHE A 209 4.13 -14.55 11.47
N GLN A 210 5.27 -14.72 12.14
CA GLN A 210 6.20 -15.81 11.86
C GLN A 210 5.57 -17.19 12.13
N GLU A 211 4.90 -17.36 13.26
CA GLU A 211 4.21 -18.62 13.60
C GLU A 211 3.11 -18.96 12.59
N ALA A 212 2.31 -17.97 12.20
CA ALA A 212 1.25 -18.12 11.22
C ALA A 212 1.79 -18.44 9.82
N TYR A 213 2.85 -17.76 9.39
CA TYR A 213 3.54 -18.03 8.13
C TYR A 213 4.07 -19.48 8.07
N ILE A 214 4.77 -19.94 9.11
CA ILE A 214 5.25 -21.33 9.18
C ILE A 214 4.08 -22.32 9.12
N GLN A 215 2.98 -22.04 9.83
CA GLN A 215 1.79 -22.87 9.80
C GLN A 215 1.16 -22.89 8.40
N HIS A 216 1.08 -21.74 7.74
CA HIS A 216 0.53 -21.60 6.39
C HIS A 216 1.36 -22.39 5.38
N ALA A 217 2.68 -22.19 5.35
CA ALA A 217 3.60 -22.90 4.47
C ALA A 217 3.57 -24.43 4.68
N LYS A 218 3.45 -24.91 5.93
CA LYS A 218 3.28 -26.34 6.21
C LYS A 218 1.94 -26.90 5.68
N ARG A 219 0.87 -26.10 5.72
CA ARG A 219 -0.44 -26.52 5.18
C ARG A 219 -0.42 -26.56 3.66
N PHE A 220 0.19 -25.55 3.02
CA PHE A 220 0.41 -25.52 1.57
C PHE A 220 1.14 -26.78 1.10
N LYS A 221 2.30 -27.09 1.70
CA LYS A 221 3.10 -28.28 1.37
C LYS A 221 2.33 -29.60 1.54
N LYS A 222 1.30 -29.63 2.39
CA LYS A 222 0.43 -30.80 2.62
C LYS A 222 -0.82 -30.81 1.74
N GLY A 223 -0.96 -29.90 0.78
CA GLY A 223 -2.15 -29.77 -0.09
C GLY A 223 -3.45 -29.52 0.66
N ARG A 224 -3.39 -28.91 1.85
CA ARG A 224 -4.59 -28.63 2.66
C ARG A 224 -5.28 -27.36 2.18
N LYS A 225 -6.61 -27.31 2.32
CA LYS A 225 -7.37 -26.09 2.03
C LYS A 225 -6.86 -24.92 2.86
N LEU A 226 -6.57 -23.81 2.17
CA LEU A 226 -6.05 -22.58 2.73
C LEU A 226 -7.16 -21.52 2.85
N VAL A 227 -7.03 -20.60 3.79
CA VAL A 227 -7.87 -19.41 3.95
C VAL A 227 -7.19 -18.20 3.34
N ILE A 228 -5.90 -18.06 3.63
CA ILE A 228 -4.99 -17.12 2.99
C ILE A 228 -4.50 -17.76 1.70
N ASP A 229 -4.34 -17.00 0.64
CA ASP A 229 -3.89 -17.48 -0.66
C ASP A 229 -2.54 -18.21 -0.56
N GLU A 230 -2.33 -19.21 -1.44
CA GLU A 230 -1.11 -20.02 -1.47
C GLU A 230 0.15 -19.20 -1.75
N TYR A 231 0.00 -18.06 -2.44
CA TYR A 231 1.08 -17.14 -2.73
C TYR A 231 1.76 -16.61 -1.46
N GLY A 232 1.03 -16.51 -0.36
CA GLY A 232 1.57 -16.19 0.97
C GLY A 232 2.54 -17.23 1.55
N ALA A 233 2.68 -18.40 0.93
CA ALA A 233 3.71 -19.38 1.34
C ALA A 233 5.11 -19.07 0.76
N THR A 234 5.23 -18.09 -0.13
CA THR A 234 6.46 -17.70 -0.83
C THR A 234 7.51 -17.12 0.14
N ASN A 235 7.13 -16.09 0.88
CA ASN A 235 7.97 -15.42 1.87
C ASN A 235 7.11 -14.63 2.87
N PRO A 236 7.67 -14.07 3.96
CA PRO A 236 6.92 -13.32 4.97
C PRO A 236 6.27 -12.03 4.44
N ALA A 237 6.87 -11.32 3.49
CA ALA A 237 6.30 -10.11 2.90
C ALA A 237 5.02 -10.43 2.10
N GLU A 238 5.06 -11.49 1.27
CA GLU A 238 3.87 -11.99 0.56
C GLU A 238 2.80 -12.49 1.52
N PHE A 239 3.21 -13.17 2.60
CA PHE A 239 2.25 -13.59 3.62
C PHE A 239 1.52 -12.41 4.25
N PHE A 240 2.22 -11.31 4.56
CA PHE A 240 1.59 -10.08 5.06
C PHE A 240 0.62 -9.48 4.04
N ALA A 241 1.02 -9.37 2.77
CA ALA A 241 0.18 -8.81 1.72
C ALA A 241 -1.10 -9.61 1.53
N VAL A 242 -1.04 -10.94 1.33
CA VAL A 242 -2.23 -11.77 1.15
C VAL A 242 -3.05 -11.95 2.43
N ALA A 243 -2.43 -11.83 3.61
CA ALA A 243 -3.17 -11.79 4.88
C ALA A 243 -3.98 -10.49 4.99
N THR A 244 -3.44 -9.37 4.50
CA THR A 244 -4.14 -8.09 4.41
C THR A 244 -5.34 -8.16 3.46
N GLU A 245 -5.17 -8.72 2.26
CA GLU A 245 -6.29 -8.98 1.34
C GLU A 245 -7.38 -9.83 2.03
N THR A 246 -6.97 -10.94 2.65
CA THR A 246 -7.87 -11.84 3.35
C THR A 246 -8.59 -11.16 4.53
N PHE A 247 -7.92 -10.24 5.21
CA PHE A 247 -8.50 -9.46 6.32
C PHE A 247 -9.68 -8.61 5.86
N PHE A 248 -9.54 -7.92 4.72
CA PHE A 248 -10.62 -7.10 4.19
C PHE A 248 -11.71 -7.90 3.49
N GLU A 249 -11.38 -9.00 2.82
CA GLU A 249 -12.34 -9.72 1.99
C GLU A 249 -12.95 -10.97 2.66
N LYS A 250 -12.19 -11.66 3.53
CA LYS A 250 -12.64 -12.88 4.25
C LYS A 250 -12.46 -12.76 5.76
N PRO A 251 -12.87 -11.67 6.41
CA PRO A 251 -12.55 -11.40 7.81
C PRO A 251 -12.99 -12.54 8.75
N LYS A 252 -14.19 -13.08 8.56
CA LYS A 252 -14.72 -14.20 9.38
C LYS A 252 -13.91 -15.48 9.22
N ALA A 253 -13.42 -15.76 8.03
CA ALA A 253 -12.58 -16.92 7.77
C ALA A 253 -11.19 -16.76 8.37
N LEU A 254 -10.61 -15.57 8.25
CA LEU A 254 -9.31 -15.22 8.84
C LEU A 254 -9.38 -15.32 10.37
N LEU A 255 -10.37 -14.69 11.01
CA LEU A 255 -10.55 -14.75 12.47
C LEU A 255 -10.66 -16.21 12.95
N ARG A 256 -11.45 -17.03 12.28
CA ARG A 256 -11.63 -18.44 12.68
C ARG A 256 -10.35 -19.26 12.56
N ARG A 257 -9.53 -18.97 11.55
CA ARG A 257 -8.35 -19.81 11.24
C ARG A 257 -7.05 -19.27 11.82
N TYR A 258 -6.89 -17.95 11.85
CA TYR A 258 -5.71 -17.22 12.30
C TYR A 258 -6.11 -16.05 13.21
N PRO A 259 -6.69 -16.34 14.40
CA PRO A 259 -7.23 -15.29 15.27
C PRO A 259 -6.16 -14.26 15.71
N ALA A 260 -4.93 -14.71 15.96
CA ALA A 260 -3.84 -13.80 16.31
C ALA A 260 -3.57 -12.81 15.16
N ILE A 261 -3.46 -13.29 13.91
CA ILE A 261 -3.25 -12.42 12.74
C ILE A 261 -4.41 -11.46 12.52
N TYR A 262 -5.65 -11.94 12.66
CA TYR A 262 -6.81 -11.07 12.57
C TYR A 262 -6.74 -9.91 13.57
N ASN A 263 -6.41 -10.20 14.83
CA ASN A 263 -6.33 -9.19 15.89
C ASN A 263 -5.16 -8.22 15.67
N GLU A 264 -4.02 -8.70 15.19
CA GLU A 264 -2.89 -7.83 14.81
C GLU A 264 -3.29 -6.86 13.70
N LEU A 265 -3.89 -7.35 12.61
CA LEU A 265 -4.33 -6.52 11.48
C LEU A 265 -5.45 -5.55 11.90
N LYS A 266 -6.42 -5.99 12.72
CA LYS A 266 -7.46 -5.13 13.29
C LYS A 266 -6.85 -3.99 14.11
N SER A 267 -5.87 -4.27 14.94
CA SER A 267 -5.16 -3.27 15.75
C SER A 267 -4.32 -2.33 14.87
N PHE A 268 -3.67 -2.88 13.85
CA PHE A 268 -2.84 -2.13 12.91
C PHE A 268 -3.66 -1.15 12.07
N TYR A 269 -4.69 -1.66 11.37
CA TYR A 269 -5.55 -0.84 10.52
C TYR A 269 -6.57 -0.01 11.31
N LYS A 270 -6.80 -0.32 12.60
CA LYS A 270 -7.88 0.24 13.43
C LYS A 270 -9.26 0.09 12.77
N LEU A 271 -9.45 -0.99 12.07
CA LEU A 271 -10.67 -1.34 11.36
C LEU A 271 -11.12 -2.74 11.78
N ASP A 272 -12.43 -2.98 11.79
CA ASP A 272 -13.01 -4.30 12.04
C ASP A 272 -13.95 -4.69 10.89
N PRO A 273 -13.43 -5.35 9.83
CA PRO A 273 -14.25 -5.70 8.66
C PRO A 273 -15.36 -6.73 8.95
N ILE A 274 -15.37 -7.37 10.11
CA ILE A 274 -16.46 -8.28 10.50
C ILE A 274 -17.76 -7.52 10.73
N ASP A 275 -17.67 -6.27 11.15
CA ASP A 275 -18.81 -5.43 11.50
C ASP A 275 -19.43 -4.73 10.25
N TRP A 276 -18.90 -4.97 9.06
CA TRP A 276 -19.30 -4.33 7.79
C TRP A 276 -20.26 -5.16 6.94
#